data_fb1db203ce32f22d767004be8e1fab5a
#
_entry.id   fb1db203ce32f22d767004be8e1fab5a
#
_cell.length_a   1.000
_cell.length_b   1.000
_cell.length_c   1.000
_cell.angle_alpha   90.00
_cell.angle_beta   90.00
_cell.angle_gamma   90.00
#
_symmetry.space_group_name_H-M   'P 1'
#
loop_
_entity.id
_entity.type
_entity.pdbx_description
1 polymer ?
#
loop_
_entity_poly.entity_id
_entity_poly.type
_entity_poly.pdbx_seq_one_letter_code
_entity_poly.pdbx_strand_id
1 'polypeptide(L)'
;MPQGATLTVGLLMMRSYVLSSDTAHYDAVIRAFEARGIAVRAAFAGGLDGRPAIEAYFQDESGTTIDAMVSLTGFSLVGGPAYNDNASAIKVLKALNVPYIAAHPLEFQTLGQWTASSQGLGPIETTMLIALPELDGATNPTVFAGRHGSDGCSGCEYRCVNQSETKAMAPCNERIDSLVEKTHRLALLRRKANADKTVGIVLFGFPPNAGAVGTAAYLSVFESLFNTLHKLKSDGYAVDLPQTVDDLRAKVLKGNAAQYGQEANVADHVTADTIVRTTQPLAAIEAVWGPAPGRIQSDGRGVFVLGAHFGNVFVGVQPTFGYEGDPMRLLFEKGFAPTHAFVAFYLWLKNTLKADAILHFGMH
;
A
#
# COMPACT_ATOMS: atom_id res chain seq x y z
N MET A 1 -6.07 21.55 15.74
CA MET A 1 -5.13 20.42 15.95
C MET A 1 -5.68 19.55 17.08
N PRO A 2 -5.71 18.23 16.91
CA PRO A 2 -6.15 17.30 17.94
C PRO A 2 -5.27 17.44 19.20
N GLN A 3 -5.89 17.51 20.38
CA GLN A 3 -5.14 17.53 21.64
C GLN A 3 -4.43 16.19 21.85
N GLY A 4 -3.12 16.22 22.11
CA GLY A 4 -2.32 15.01 22.33
C GLY A 4 -1.91 14.27 21.07
N ALA A 5 -1.95 14.90 19.89
CA ALA A 5 -1.46 14.30 18.64
C ALA A 5 -0.01 13.86 18.78
N THR A 6 0.28 12.60 18.46
CA THR A 6 1.63 12.01 18.51
C THR A 6 2.35 12.05 17.17
N LEU A 7 1.62 12.29 16.09
CA LEU A 7 2.12 12.40 14.72
C LEU A 7 1.69 13.73 14.11
N THR A 8 2.54 14.28 13.25
CA THR A 8 2.28 15.48 12.47
C THR A 8 2.51 15.22 10.98
N VAL A 9 1.54 15.53 10.13
CA VAL A 9 1.65 15.41 8.68
C VAL A 9 1.72 16.80 8.05
N GLY A 10 2.72 17.02 7.19
CA GLY A 10 2.83 18.20 6.35
C GLY A 10 1.99 18.03 5.09
N LEU A 11 1.06 18.95 4.82
CA LEU A 11 0.30 18.98 3.58
C LEU A 11 0.74 20.16 2.71
N LEU A 12 1.22 19.86 1.50
CA LEU A 12 1.55 20.87 0.51
C LEU A 12 0.38 21.02 -0.47
N MET A 13 -0.19 22.22 -0.57
CA MET A 13 -1.39 22.51 -1.35
C MET A 13 -1.11 23.50 -2.50
N MET A 14 -1.98 23.53 -3.49
CA MET A 14 -1.93 24.54 -4.55
C MET A 14 -2.53 25.86 -4.07
N ARG A 15 -1.76 26.94 -4.22
CA ARG A 15 -2.17 28.29 -3.87
C ARG A 15 -3.44 28.75 -4.60
N SER A 16 -3.60 28.37 -5.86
CA SER A 16 -4.75 28.76 -6.70
C SER A 16 -6.09 28.36 -6.08
N TYR A 17 -6.21 27.13 -5.59
CA TYR A 17 -7.43 26.65 -4.93
C TYR A 17 -7.71 27.38 -3.61
N VAL A 18 -6.66 27.67 -2.84
CA VAL A 18 -6.79 28.43 -1.59
C VAL A 18 -7.30 29.85 -1.86
N LEU A 19 -6.74 30.52 -2.86
CA LEU A 19 -7.14 31.89 -3.22
C LEU A 19 -8.54 31.97 -3.84
N SER A 20 -8.98 30.96 -4.58
CA SER A 20 -10.32 30.89 -5.16
C SER A 20 -11.38 30.40 -4.17
N SER A 21 -11.01 30.08 -2.94
CA SER A 21 -11.88 29.46 -1.92
C SER A 21 -12.49 28.11 -2.34
N ASP A 22 -11.86 27.41 -3.29
CA ASP A 22 -12.23 26.05 -3.70
C ASP A 22 -11.45 25.02 -2.88
N THR A 23 -11.69 24.96 -1.56
CA THR A 23 -10.89 24.21 -0.59
C THR A 23 -11.54 22.94 -0.04
N ALA A 24 -12.77 22.61 -0.46
CA ALA A 24 -13.54 21.52 0.12
C ALA A 24 -12.78 20.17 0.11
N HIS A 25 -12.01 19.88 -0.94
CA HIS A 25 -11.19 18.68 -1.07
C HIS A 25 -9.97 18.68 -0.11
N TYR A 26 -9.35 19.82 0.14
CA TYR A 26 -8.27 19.96 1.13
C TYR A 26 -8.80 19.85 2.56
N ASP A 27 -9.93 20.51 2.84
CA ASP A 27 -10.60 20.45 4.14
C ASP A 27 -10.98 19.00 4.50
N ALA A 28 -11.43 18.22 3.52
CA ALA A 28 -11.74 16.80 3.73
C ALA A 28 -10.50 15.98 4.12
N VAL A 29 -9.35 16.21 3.47
CA VAL A 29 -8.09 15.56 3.81
C VAL A 29 -7.64 15.95 5.22
N ILE A 30 -7.68 17.24 5.55
CA ILE A 30 -7.29 17.73 6.90
C ILE A 30 -8.17 17.08 7.97
N ARG A 31 -9.50 17.13 7.79
CA ARG A 31 -10.44 16.51 8.76
C ARG A 31 -10.24 15.01 8.90
N ALA A 32 -9.92 14.30 7.83
CA ALA A 32 -9.67 12.86 7.88
C ALA A 32 -8.40 12.51 8.66
N PHE A 33 -7.33 13.30 8.57
CA PHE A 33 -6.15 13.17 9.44
C PHE A 33 -6.47 13.50 10.89
N GLU A 34 -7.13 14.63 11.14
CA GLU A 34 -7.48 15.08 12.50
C GLU A 34 -8.43 14.10 13.20
N ALA A 35 -9.37 13.49 12.48
CA ALA A 35 -10.26 12.45 13.00
C ALA A 35 -9.51 11.20 13.50
N ARG A 36 -8.28 10.96 13.00
CA ARG A 36 -7.38 9.88 13.47
C ARG A 36 -6.38 10.35 14.54
N GLY A 37 -6.55 11.56 15.06
CA GLY A 37 -5.64 12.10 16.07
C GLY A 37 -4.29 12.54 15.53
N ILE A 38 -4.16 12.77 14.22
CA ILE A 38 -2.93 13.21 13.55
C ILE A 38 -3.00 14.72 13.36
N ALA A 39 -1.97 15.43 13.84
CA ALA A 39 -1.86 16.87 13.60
C ALA A 39 -1.52 17.16 12.13
N VAL A 40 -2.09 18.22 11.59
CA VAL A 40 -1.83 18.66 10.22
C VAL A 40 -1.15 20.03 10.22
N ARG A 41 -0.05 20.12 9.48
CA ARG A 41 0.62 21.36 9.16
C ARG A 41 0.44 21.63 7.67
N ALA A 42 -0.51 22.51 7.33
CA ALA A 42 -0.86 22.83 5.95
C ALA A 42 -0.03 24.03 5.46
N ALA A 43 0.53 23.91 4.26
CA ALA A 43 1.29 24.97 3.61
C ALA A 43 0.99 24.99 2.11
N PHE A 44 1.23 26.12 1.45
CA PHE A 44 1.15 26.24 0.00
C PHE A 44 2.33 27.03 -0.55
N ALA A 45 2.80 26.62 -1.72
CA ALA A 45 3.85 27.34 -2.43
C ALA A 45 3.30 28.57 -3.16
N GLY A 46 4.11 29.61 -3.26
CA GLY A 46 3.77 30.83 -4.01
C GLY A 46 3.77 30.64 -5.54
N GLY A 47 4.35 29.55 -6.02
CA GLY A 47 4.46 29.16 -7.43
C GLY A 47 4.61 27.66 -7.59
N LEU A 48 5.33 27.20 -8.61
CA LEU A 48 5.58 25.79 -8.90
C LEU A 48 6.83 25.23 -8.20
N ASP A 49 7.39 25.95 -7.24
CA ASP A 49 8.50 25.51 -6.39
C ASP A 49 8.02 25.36 -4.95
N GLY A 50 7.95 24.13 -4.47
CA GLY A 50 7.51 23.79 -3.12
C GLY A 50 8.55 24.04 -2.03
N ARG A 51 9.83 24.20 -2.38
CA ARG A 51 10.94 24.29 -1.42
C ARG A 51 10.78 25.40 -0.38
N PRO A 52 10.45 26.66 -0.75
CA PRO A 52 10.31 27.71 0.24
C PRO A 52 9.21 27.42 1.29
N ALA A 53 8.11 26.81 0.88
CA ALA A 53 7.05 26.43 1.80
C ALA A 53 7.46 25.27 2.72
N ILE A 54 8.20 24.30 2.22
CA ILE A 54 8.73 23.19 2.98
C ILE A 54 9.73 23.66 4.04
N GLU A 55 10.68 24.50 3.65
CA GLU A 55 11.68 25.06 4.53
C GLU A 55 11.08 25.93 5.62
N ALA A 56 10.07 26.74 5.29
CA ALA A 56 9.43 27.66 6.25
C ALA A 56 8.47 26.95 7.24
N TYR A 57 7.82 25.87 6.81
CA TYR A 57 6.70 25.29 7.60
C TYR A 57 6.90 23.85 8.05
N PHE A 58 7.79 23.08 7.41
CA PHE A 58 8.01 21.67 7.76
C PHE A 58 9.35 21.41 8.44
N GLN A 59 10.14 22.46 8.60
CA GLN A 59 11.42 22.45 9.31
C GLN A 59 11.50 23.63 10.29
N ASP A 60 12.39 23.52 11.27
CA ASP A 60 12.80 24.58 12.18
C ASP A 60 14.29 24.41 12.53
N GLU A 61 14.80 25.19 13.49
CA GLU A 61 16.20 25.11 13.93
C GLU A 61 16.60 23.73 14.46
N SER A 62 15.64 22.94 14.95
CA SER A 62 15.87 21.58 15.46
C SER A 62 15.81 20.51 14.37
N GLY A 63 15.41 20.87 13.14
CA GLY A 63 15.27 19.99 11.97
C GLY A 63 13.83 19.81 11.50
N THR A 64 13.49 18.60 11.01
CA THR A 64 12.18 18.28 10.47
C THR A 64 11.12 18.16 11.56
N THR A 65 10.00 18.89 11.40
CA THR A 65 8.91 18.98 12.39
C THR A 65 7.67 18.15 12.03
N ILE A 66 7.75 17.35 10.97
CA ILE A 66 6.68 16.49 10.48
C ILE A 66 7.14 15.02 10.43
N ASP A 67 6.20 14.07 10.46
CA ASP A 67 6.46 12.62 10.40
C ASP A 67 6.25 12.03 9.00
N ALA A 68 5.46 12.70 8.18
CA ALA A 68 5.27 12.40 6.75
C ALA A 68 4.87 13.68 6.01
N MET A 69 5.16 13.71 4.71
CA MET A 69 4.73 14.79 3.82
C MET A 69 3.81 14.23 2.75
N VAL A 70 2.68 14.91 2.54
CA VAL A 70 1.74 14.63 1.45
C VAL A 70 1.65 15.87 0.57
N SER A 71 2.04 15.76 -0.70
CA SER A 71 1.76 16.78 -1.70
C SER A 71 0.38 16.53 -2.28
N LEU A 72 -0.47 17.54 -2.25
CA LEU A 72 -1.80 17.56 -2.86
C LEU A 72 -1.83 18.40 -4.13
N THR A 73 -0.66 18.73 -4.68
CA THR A 73 -0.52 19.63 -5.83
C THR A 73 -0.77 18.93 -7.16
N GLY A 74 -0.52 17.61 -7.23
CA GLY A 74 -0.60 16.83 -8.46
C GLY A 74 0.54 17.07 -9.45
N PHE A 75 1.67 17.65 -8.99
CA PHE A 75 2.82 17.94 -9.84
C PHE A 75 4.13 17.58 -9.14
N SER A 76 5.23 17.65 -9.92
CA SER A 76 6.57 17.65 -9.37
C SER A 76 6.72 18.72 -8.28
N LEU A 77 7.52 18.42 -7.28
CA LEU A 77 7.77 19.32 -6.14
C LEU A 77 8.48 20.60 -6.56
N VAL A 78 9.32 20.54 -7.61
CA VAL A 78 10.07 21.66 -8.15
C VAL A 78 9.90 21.70 -9.67
N GLY A 79 9.22 22.71 -10.18
CA GLY A 79 9.06 22.98 -11.63
C GLY A 79 7.66 22.75 -12.20
N GLY A 80 6.78 22.00 -11.57
CA GLY A 80 5.39 21.82 -12.02
C GLY A 80 5.24 20.90 -13.25
N PRO A 81 4.18 21.09 -14.08
CA PRO A 81 3.83 20.14 -15.15
C PRO A 81 4.70 20.22 -16.40
N ALA A 82 5.35 21.36 -16.65
CA ALA A 82 6.10 21.60 -17.89
C ALA A 82 7.61 21.49 -17.74
N TYR A 83 8.10 21.56 -16.52
CA TYR A 83 9.52 21.47 -16.19
C TYR A 83 9.68 20.74 -14.88
N ASN A 84 10.68 19.86 -14.80
CA ASN A 84 10.99 19.09 -13.61
C ASN A 84 12.46 19.29 -13.24
N ASP A 85 12.71 19.74 -11.99
CA ASP A 85 14.03 19.73 -11.36
C ASP A 85 14.04 18.70 -10.23
N ASN A 86 14.09 17.43 -10.62
CA ASN A 86 14.10 16.32 -9.67
C ASN A 86 15.36 16.32 -8.77
N ALA A 87 16.49 16.84 -9.24
CA ALA A 87 17.69 16.92 -8.41
C ALA A 87 17.49 17.84 -7.19
N SER A 88 16.89 19.00 -7.39
CA SER A 88 16.50 19.91 -6.31
C SER A 88 15.40 19.34 -5.42
N ALA A 89 14.40 18.67 -6.00
CA ALA A 89 13.35 18.00 -5.24
C ALA A 89 13.92 16.89 -4.32
N ILE A 90 14.75 16.02 -4.85
CA ILE A 90 15.44 14.96 -4.10
C ILE A 90 16.28 15.53 -2.96
N LYS A 91 16.97 16.66 -3.19
CA LYS A 91 17.79 17.29 -2.15
C LYS A 91 16.96 17.72 -0.94
N VAL A 92 15.83 18.39 -1.15
CA VAL A 92 14.97 18.84 -0.04
C VAL A 92 14.27 17.67 0.63
N LEU A 93 13.84 16.65 -0.14
CA LEU A 93 13.21 15.45 0.42
C LEU A 93 14.18 14.61 1.27
N LYS A 94 15.46 14.52 0.84
CA LYS A 94 16.51 13.89 1.66
C LYS A 94 16.77 14.66 2.97
N ALA A 95 16.73 15.99 2.92
CA ALA A 95 16.86 16.80 4.13
C ALA A 95 15.69 16.62 5.10
N LEU A 96 14.46 16.54 4.59
CA LEU A 96 13.28 16.20 5.38
C LEU A 96 13.34 14.80 5.97
N ASN A 97 13.85 13.83 5.21
CA ASN A 97 13.97 12.43 5.60
C ASN A 97 12.68 11.85 6.20
N VAL A 98 11.53 12.09 5.59
CA VAL A 98 10.23 11.52 5.96
C VAL A 98 9.57 10.86 4.75
N PRO A 99 8.58 9.95 4.93
CA PRO A 99 7.79 9.44 3.81
C PRO A 99 7.18 10.58 2.99
N TYR A 100 7.29 10.50 1.67
CA TYR A 100 6.73 11.46 0.74
C TYR A 100 5.71 10.78 -0.17
N ILE A 101 4.48 11.29 -0.14
CA ILE A 101 3.35 10.79 -0.93
C ILE A 101 2.88 11.92 -1.84
N ALA A 102 2.72 11.65 -3.14
CA ALA A 102 2.06 12.55 -4.08
C ALA A 102 0.63 12.07 -4.30
N ALA A 103 -0.32 12.85 -3.80
CA ALA A 103 -1.74 12.68 -4.10
C ALA A 103 -2.19 13.78 -5.07
N HIS A 104 -3.16 13.47 -5.91
CA HIS A 104 -3.55 14.36 -7.00
C HIS A 104 -5.05 14.44 -7.16
N PRO A 105 -5.58 15.65 -7.47
CA PRO A 105 -6.95 15.80 -7.93
C PRO A 105 -7.04 15.46 -9.41
N LEU A 106 -8.21 15.02 -9.88
CA LEU A 106 -8.51 14.84 -11.29
C LEU A 106 -8.95 16.17 -11.91
N GLU A 107 -8.20 16.64 -12.90
CA GLU A 107 -8.46 17.88 -13.62
C GLU A 107 -9.03 17.66 -15.03
N PHE A 108 -8.65 16.57 -15.68
CA PHE A 108 -8.97 16.27 -17.08
C PHE A 108 -10.18 15.38 -17.25
N GLN A 109 -10.56 14.65 -16.22
CA GLN A 109 -11.74 13.80 -16.18
C GLN A 109 -12.49 13.95 -14.86
N THR A 110 -13.77 13.57 -14.85
CA THR A 110 -14.55 13.58 -13.61
C THR A 110 -14.29 12.32 -12.79
N LEU A 111 -14.62 12.34 -11.50
CA LEU A 111 -14.57 11.15 -10.64
C LEU A 111 -15.40 10.00 -11.21
N GLY A 112 -16.58 10.30 -11.78
CA GLY A 112 -17.43 9.29 -12.42
C GLY A 112 -16.79 8.67 -13.67
N GLN A 113 -16.21 9.50 -14.54
CA GLN A 113 -15.49 9.02 -15.73
C GLN A 113 -14.29 8.13 -15.35
N TRP A 114 -13.50 8.57 -14.37
CA TRP A 114 -12.36 7.81 -13.88
C TRP A 114 -12.76 6.44 -13.30
N THR A 115 -13.78 6.40 -12.46
CA THR A 115 -14.24 5.14 -11.84
C THR A 115 -14.87 4.18 -12.85
N ALA A 116 -15.48 4.69 -13.90
CA ALA A 116 -16.03 3.88 -15.00
C ALA A 116 -14.97 3.42 -16.00
N SER A 117 -13.78 4.03 -16.01
CA SER A 117 -12.71 3.71 -16.97
C SER A 117 -12.00 2.41 -16.61
N SER A 118 -11.95 1.47 -17.57
CA SER A 118 -11.11 0.27 -17.44
C SER A 118 -9.61 0.56 -17.54
N GLN A 119 -9.22 1.74 -18.03
CA GLN A 119 -7.83 2.17 -18.16
C GLN A 119 -7.37 3.07 -16.99
N GLY A 120 -8.30 3.60 -16.19
CA GLY A 120 -8.01 4.53 -15.10
C GLY A 120 -7.63 5.92 -15.60
N LEU A 121 -6.42 6.37 -15.27
CA LEU A 121 -5.90 7.67 -15.70
C LEU A 121 -5.48 7.65 -17.18
N GLY A 122 -5.74 8.76 -17.88
CA GLY A 122 -5.24 8.95 -19.24
C GLY A 122 -3.71 9.11 -19.30
N PRO A 123 -3.08 8.96 -20.49
CA PRO A 123 -1.62 9.04 -20.62
C PRO A 123 -1.02 10.35 -20.11
N ILE A 124 -1.69 11.49 -20.36
CA ILE A 124 -1.24 12.80 -19.91
C ILE A 124 -1.30 12.89 -18.39
N GLU A 125 -2.42 12.46 -17.80
CA GLU A 125 -2.59 12.44 -16.33
C GLU A 125 -1.55 11.52 -15.68
N THR A 126 -1.33 10.32 -16.22
CA THR A 126 -0.34 9.38 -15.70
C THR A 126 1.07 10.00 -15.74
N THR A 127 1.43 10.67 -16.84
CA THR A 127 2.74 11.31 -16.94
C THR A 127 2.90 12.45 -15.94
N MET A 128 1.93 13.37 -15.88
CA MET A 128 2.05 14.57 -15.06
C MET A 128 1.84 14.32 -13.57
N LEU A 129 0.86 13.48 -13.23
CA LEU A 129 0.40 13.31 -11.85
C LEU A 129 1.11 12.15 -11.12
N ILE A 130 1.70 11.22 -11.87
CA ILE A 130 2.36 10.05 -11.31
C ILE A 130 3.84 10.03 -11.68
N ALA A 131 4.18 9.91 -12.97
CA ALA A 131 5.56 9.66 -13.38
C ALA A 131 6.52 10.81 -13.00
N LEU A 132 6.12 12.06 -13.18
CA LEU A 132 6.97 13.19 -12.79
C LEU A 132 7.18 13.29 -11.26
N PRO A 133 6.16 13.17 -10.39
CA PRO A 133 6.37 13.10 -8.95
C PRO A 133 7.21 11.87 -8.49
N GLU A 134 7.11 10.74 -9.18
CA GLU A 134 7.96 9.57 -8.88
C GLU A 134 9.44 9.83 -9.14
N LEU A 135 9.78 10.65 -10.16
CA LEU A 135 11.16 11.08 -10.38
C LEU A 135 11.72 11.91 -9.21
N ASP A 136 10.87 12.63 -8.49
CA ASP A 136 11.24 13.34 -7.26
C ASP A 136 11.40 12.39 -6.06
N GLY A 137 10.91 11.17 -6.16
CA GLY A 137 10.91 10.17 -5.07
C GLY A 137 9.56 10.02 -4.37
N ALA A 138 8.46 10.51 -4.99
CA ALA A 138 7.12 10.28 -4.46
C ALA A 138 6.74 8.80 -4.51
N THR A 139 5.96 8.38 -3.52
CA THR A 139 5.43 7.01 -3.42
C THR A 139 3.92 7.03 -3.26
N ASN A 140 3.28 5.88 -3.47
CA ASN A 140 1.85 5.69 -3.22
C ASN A 140 0.95 6.71 -3.90
N PRO A 141 1.05 6.91 -5.24
CA PRO A 141 0.21 7.86 -5.95
C PRO A 141 -1.27 7.57 -5.67
N THR A 142 -2.05 8.60 -5.33
CA THR A 142 -3.43 8.42 -4.90
C THR A 142 -4.28 9.57 -5.45
N VAL A 143 -5.35 9.24 -6.18
CA VAL A 143 -6.42 10.19 -6.48
C VAL A 143 -7.15 10.50 -5.18
N PHE A 144 -7.31 11.76 -4.80
CA PHE A 144 -8.03 12.14 -3.57
C PHE A 144 -9.23 13.04 -3.82
N ALA A 145 -9.33 13.63 -5.02
CA ALA A 145 -10.36 14.59 -5.38
C ALA A 145 -10.57 14.62 -6.90
N GLY A 146 -11.64 15.25 -7.32
CA GLY A 146 -11.95 15.53 -8.72
C GLY A 146 -13.28 16.26 -8.84
N ARG A 147 -13.67 16.65 -10.04
CA ARG A 147 -15.00 17.23 -10.28
C ARG A 147 -16.03 16.11 -10.39
N HIS A 148 -17.24 16.37 -9.91
CA HIS A 148 -18.38 15.53 -10.24
C HIS A 148 -18.89 15.88 -11.64
N GLY A 149 -19.18 14.85 -12.44
CA GLY A 149 -19.93 15.01 -13.68
C GLY A 149 -21.44 15.07 -13.41
N SER A 150 -22.24 15.26 -14.48
CA SER A 150 -23.71 15.23 -14.41
C SER A 150 -24.27 13.95 -13.78
N ASP A 151 -23.57 12.84 -13.93
CA ASP A 151 -24.02 11.51 -13.52
C ASP A 151 -23.56 11.10 -12.10
N GLY A 152 -22.81 12.00 -11.42
CA GLY A 152 -22.22 11.71 -10.11
C GLY A 152 -21.13 10.61 -10.18
N CYS A 153 -20.83 10.00 -9.03
CA CYS A 153 -19.92 8.88 -8.93
C CYS A 153 -20.55 7.75 -8.13
N SER A 154 -20.59 6.55 -8.71
CA SER A 154 -21.13 5.34 -8.08
C SER A 154 -20.05 4.27 -7.81
N GLY A 155 -18.78 4.63 -7.90
CA GLY A 155 -17.65 3.69 -7.80
C GLY A 155 -17.39 3.10 -6.41
N CYS A 156 -18.09 3.58 -5.37
CA CYS A 156 -17.94 3.10 -3.99
C CYS A 156 -19.22 3.30 -3.17
N GLU A 157 -19.21 2.83 -1.93
CA GLU A 157 -20.36 2.90 -1.02
C GLU A 157 -20.70 4.32 -0.51
N TYR A 158 -19.79 5.28 -0.65
CA TYR A 158 -19.96 6.67 -0.16
C TYR A 158 -21.02 7.48 -0.89
N ARG A 159 -21.54 7.02 -2.05
CA ARG A 159 -22.59 7.65 -2.85
C ARG A 159 -22.41 9.15 -2.96
N CYS A 160 -21.40 9.58 -3.73
CA CYS A 160 -21.12 10.98 -3.95
C CYS A 160 -22.35 11.69 -4.55
N VAL A 161 -22.88 12.67 -3.83
CA VAL A 161 -24.05 13.43 -4.29
C VAL A 161 -23.68 14.22 -5.53
N ASN A 162 -24.52 14.16 -6.54
CA ASN A 162 -24.36 14.92 -7.77
C ASN A 162 -24.47 16.43 -7.45
N GLN A 163 -23.37 17.15 -7.60
CA GLN A 163 -23.34 18.61 -7.51
C GLN A 163 -23.25 19.18 -8.94
N SER A 164 -24.26 18.89 -9.75
CA SER A 164 -24.28 19.15 -11.19
C SER A 164 -24.08 20.61 -11.60
N GLU A 165 -24.16 21.56 -10.70
CA GLU A 165 -24.07 22.99 -11.01
C GLU A 165 -22.72 23.63 -10.65
N THR A 166 -21.86 22.97 -9.89
CA THR A 166 -20.57 23.54 -9.49
C THR A 166 -19.41 22.88 -10.22
N LYS A 167 -18.53 23.72 -10.78
CA LYS A 167 -17.22 23.28 -11.30
C LYS A 167 -16.16 23.13 -10.19
N ALA A 168 -16.58 23.19 -8.93
CA ALA A 168 -15.70 23.08 -7.77
C ALA A 168 -15.13 21.67 -7.62
N MET A 169 -13.95 21.60 -7.02
CA MET A 169 -13.32 20.31 -6.67
C MET A 169 -14.03 19.65 -5.50
N ALA A 170 -14.37 18.39 -5.68
CA ALA A 170 -15.04 17.58 -4.67
C ALA A 170 -14.07 16.51 -4.11
N PRO A 171 -14.12 16.24 -2.80
CA PRO A 171 -13.35 15.15 -2.19
C PRO A 171 -13.86 13.79 -2.64
N CYS A 172 -12.95 12.83 -2.82
CA CYS A 172 -13.27 11.40 -2.90
C CYS A 172 -12.99 10.76 -1.54
N ASN A 173 -13.99 10.67 -0.68
CA ASN A 173 -13.82 10.26 0.72
C ASN A 173 -13.20 8.87 0.85
N GLU A 174 -13.56 7.90 0.01
CA GLU A 174 -12.98 6.56 -0.01
C GLU A 174 -11.46 6.62 -0.28
N ARG A 175 -11.05 7.43 -1.26
CA ARG A 175 -9.63 7.60 -1.59
C ARG A 175 -8.88 8.39 -0.52
N ILE A 176 -9.52 9.39 0.08
CA ILE A 176 -8.97 10.15 1.22
C ILE A 176 -8.74 9.23 2.42
N ASP A 177 -9.67 8.35 2.75
CA ASP A 177 -9.50 7.38 3.83
C ASP A 177 -8.31 6.45 3.56
N SER A 178 -8.16 5.99 2.31
CA SER A 178 -7.02 5.17 1.88
C SER A 178 -5.68 5.94 1.97
N LEU A 179 -5.66 7.21 1.54
CA LEU A 179 -4.48 8.09 1.62
C LEU A 179 -4.04 8.30 3.07
N VAL A 180 -4.99 8.64 3.94
CA VAL A 180 -4.73 8.89 5.36
C VAL A 180 -4.24 7.63 6.07
N GLU A 181 -4.85 6.47 5.80
CA GLU A 181 -4.42 5.20 6.37
C GLU A 181 -2.99 4.83 5.95
N LYS A 182 -2.65 4.95 4.66
CA LYS A 182 -1.30 4.69 4.15
C LYS A 182 -0.26 5.63 4.79
N THR A 183 -0.57 6.92 4.84
CA THR A 183 0.32 7.94 5.42
C THR A 183 0.55 7.66 6.90
N HIS A 184 -0.52 7.34 7.65
CA HIS A 184 -0.45 7.01 9.06
C HIS A 184 0.46 5.80 9.33
N ARG A 185 0.28 4.72 8.56
CA ARG A 185 1.12 3.50 8.71
C ARG A 185 2.59 3.77 8.40
N LEU A 186 2.89 4.53 7.35
CA LEU A 186 4.26 4.89 6.99
C LEU A 186 4.92 5.78 8.07
N ALA A 187 4.17 6.74 8.64
CA ALA A 187 4.66 7.57 9.74
C ALA A 187 4.91 6.74 11.01
N LEU A 188 3.98 5.84 11.37
CA LEU A 188 4.13 4.92 12.51
C LEU A 188 5.33 3.98 12.35
N LEU A 189 5.55 3.44 11.14
CA LEU A 189 6.66 2.54 10.87
C LEU A 189 8.02 3.16 11.23
N ARG A 190 8.18 4.47 11.06
CA ARG A 190 9.39 5.21 11.45
C ARG A 190 9.52 5.42 12.95
N ARG A 191 8.39 5.63 13.65
CA ARG A 191 8.37 5.89 15.10
C ARG A 191 8.49 4.62 15.93
N LYS A 192 8.01 3.49 15.40
CA LYS A 192 8.01 2.22 16.10
C LYS A 192 9.42 1.68 16.25
N ALA A 193 9.81 1.25 17.46
CA ALA A 193 11.10 0.61 17.69
C ALA A 193 11.20 -0.70 16.88
N ASN A 194 12.40 -1.06 16.42
CA ASN A 194 12.58 -2.28 15.61
C ASN A 194 12.13 -3.54 16.34
N ALA A 195 12.34 -3.61 17.65
CA ALA A 195 11.91 -4.76 18.47
C ALA A 195 10.39 -4.98 18.50
N ASP A 196 9.61 -3.90 18.30
CA ASP A 196 8.15 -3.95 18.35
C ASP A 196 7.52 -4.14 16.97
N LYS A 197 8.31 -4.04 15.88
CA LYS A 197 7.81 -4.19 14.53
C LYS A 197 7.50 -5.64 14.21
N THR A 198 6.35 -5.86 13.56
CA THR A 198 5.97 -7.16 12.98
C THR A 198 6.24 -7.14 11.49
N VAL A 199 7.03 -8.09 11.01
CA VAL A 199 7.43 -8.18 9.59
C VAL A 199 6.89 -9.46 8.98
N GLY A 200 6.17 -9.33 7.86
CA GLY A 200 5.81 -10.48 7.01
C GLY A 200 6.83 -10.62 5.87
N ILE A 201 7.50 -11.76 5.78
CA ILE A 201 8.33 -12.12 4.62
C ILE A 201 7.56 -13.15 3.80
N VAL A 202 7.28 -12.84 2.54
CA VAL A 202 6.48 -13.69 1.66
C VAL A 202 7.40 -14.34 0.65
N LEU A 203 7.55 -15.67 0.75
CA LEU A 203 8.27 -16.46 -0.23
C LEU A 203 7.39 -16.66 -1.47
N PHE A 204 7.93 -16.34 -2.61
CA PHE A 204 7.26 -16.54 -3.89
C PHE A 204 7.32 -18.02 -4.29
N GLY A 205 6.19 -18.57 -4.70
CA GLY A 205 6.02 -19.99 -5.03
C GLY A 205 5.69 -20.23 -6.51
N PHE A 206 6.51 -19.72 -7.45
CA PHE A 206 6.32 -19.93 -8.88
C PHE A 206 7.52 -20.68 -9.49
N PRO A 207 7.30 -21.70 -10.34
CA PRO A 207 6.06 -22.42 -10.67
C PRO A 207 5.51 -23.25 -9.49
N PRO A 208 4.19 -23.56 -9.49
CA PRO A 208 3.47 -24.09 -8.34
C PRO A 208 3.68 -25.60 -8.16
N ASN A 209 4.81 -25.96 -7.65
CA ASN A 209 5.04 -27.31 -7.13
C ASN A 209 5.89 -27.26 -5.86
N ALA A 210 5.76 -28.25 -5.00
CA ALA A 210 6.44 -28.30 -3.69
C ALA A 210 7.97 -28.13 -3.79
N GLY A 211 8.57 -28.47 -4.93
CA GLY A 211 10.00 -28.26 -5.20
C GLY A 211 10.36 -26.82 -5.59
N ALA A 212 9.37 -25.98 -5.89
CA ALA A 212 9.60 -24.62 -6.41
C ALA A 212 9.52 -23.53 -5.33
N VAL A 213 9.02 -23.84 -4.13
CA VAL A 213 8.95 -22.87 -3.04
C VAL A 213 10.36 -22.38 -2.70
N GLY A 214 10.55 -21.07 -2.81
CA GLY A 214 11.85 -20.49 -2.57
C GLY A 214 12.87 -20.74 -3.68
N THR A 215 12.47 -21.14 -4.89
CA THR A 215 13.38 -21.17 -6.03
C THR A 215 13.35 -19.80 -6.74
N ALA A 216 14.54 -19.32 -7.06
CA ALA A 216 14.72 -18.15 -7.90
C ALA A 216 16.00 -18.33 -8.70
N ALA A 217 16.00 -18.00 -9.99
CA ALA A 217 17.23 -18.12 -10.78
C ALA A 217 18.33 -17.26 -10.16
N TYR A 218 19.51 -17.86 -9.96
CA TYR A 218 20.69 -17.21 -9.39
C TYR A 218 20.57 -16.70 -7.94
N LEU A 219 19.49 -17.05 -7.22
CA LEU A 219 19.30 -16.70 -5.80
C LEU A 219 19.16 -17.97 -4.96
N SER A 220 20.06 -18.19 -4.00
CA SER A 220 19.89 -19.17 -2.94
C SER A 220 18.90 -18.61 -1.92
N VAL A 221 17.60 -18.84 -2.13
CA VAL A 221 16.51 -18.16 -1.40
C VAL A 221 16.60 -18.44 0.10
N PHE A 222 16.75 -19.67 0.54
CA PHE A 222 16.81 -19.99 1.98
C PHE A 222 18.08 -19.49 2.65
N GLU A 223 19.22 -19.48 1.96
CA GLU A 223 20.47 -18.91 2.47
C GLU A 223 20.35 -17.39 2.59
N SER A 224 19.81 -16.74 1.56
CA SER A 224 19.55 -15.29 1.58
C SER A 224 18.54 -14.91 2.65
N LEU A 225 17.49 -15.70 2.84
CA LEU A 225 16.50 -15.52 3.91
C LEU A 225 17.13 -15.68 5.29
N PHE A 226 17.99 -16.70 5.49
CA PHE A 226 18.73 -16.91 6.73
C PHE A 226 19.59 -15.69 7.06
N ASN A 227 20.34 -15.19 6.09
CA ASN A 227 21.15 -13.97 6.25
C ASN A 227 20.28 -12.74 6.54
N THR A 228 19.10 -12.64 5.92
CA THR A 228 18.13 -11.56 6.18
C THR A 228 17.60 -11.61 7.61
N LEU A 229 17.25 -12.78 8.14
CA LEU A 229 16.82 -12.94 9.54
C LEU A 229 17.94 -12.55 10.51
N HIS A 230 19.18 -12.94 10.23
CA HIS A 230 20.34 -12.53 11.01
C HIS A 230 20.55 -11.00 10.97
N LYS A 231 20.41 -10.38 9.81
CA LYS A 231 20.51 -8.94 9.66
C LYS A 231 19.40 -8.21 10.44
N LEU A 232 18.16 -8.66 10.32
CA LEU A 232 17.05 -8.11 11.10
C LEU A 232 17.32 -8.19 12.61
N LYS A 233 17.81 -9.34 13.08
CA LYS A 233 18.20 -9.51 14.51
C LYS A 233 19.27 -8.53 14.92
N SER A 234 20.32 -8.36 14.10
CA SER A 234 21.42 -7.42 14.39
C SER A 234 20.96 -5.96 14.41
N ASP A 235 19.91 -5.64 13.64
CA ASP A 235 19.30 -4.31 13.60
C ASP A 235 18.26 -4.09 14.71
N GLY A 236 18.13 -5.03 15.65
CA GLY A 236 17.29 -4.90 16.83
C GLY A 236 15.85 -5.35 16.68
N TYR A 237 15.50 -6.06 15.61
CA TYR A 237 14.19 -6.70 15.50
C TYR A 237 14.09 -7.93 16.40
N ALA A 238 12.91 -8.21 16.93
CA ALA A 238 12.63 -9.41 17.71
C ALA A 238 12.53 -10.64 16.81
N VAL A 239 13.65 -11.32 16.57
CA VAL A 239 13.76 -12.50 15.71
C VAL A 239 14.26 -13.70 16.49
N ASP A 240 13.56 -14.85 16.37
CA ASP A 240 14.02 -16.15 16.83
C ASP A 240 14.80 -16.81 15.70
N LEU A 241 16.14 -16.80 15.80
CA LEU A 241 17.00 -17.29 14.73
C LEU A 241 16.99 -18.83 14.67
N PRO A 242 16.83 -19.42 13.47
CA PRO A 242 17.13 -20.83 13.25
C PRO A 242 18.64 -21.08 13.39
N GLN A 243 19.04 -22.32 13.77
CA GLN A 243 20.46 -22.63 13.95
C GLN A 243 21.19 -22.76 12.61
N THR A 244 20.51 -23.32 11.62
CA THR A 244 21.06 -23.56 10.27
C THR A 244 20.03 -23.18 9.19
N VAL A 245 20.50 -23.09 7.94
CA VAL A 245 19.64 -22.93 6.77
C VAL A 245 18.66 -24.09 6.60
N ASP A 246 19.10 -25.31 6.94
CA ASP A 246 18.24 -26.51 6.86
C ASP A 246 17.16 -26.50 7.95
N ASP A 247 17.46 -26.01 9.16
CA ASP A 247 16.44 -25.80 10.20
C ASP A 247 15.41 -24.77 9.77
N LEU A 248 15.85 -23.66 9.17
CA LEU A 248 14.95 -22.66 8.59
C LEU A 248 14.02 -23.28 7.56
N ARG A 249 14.60 -24.01 6.59
CA ARG A 249 13.85 -24.71 5.53
C ARG A 249 12.88 -25.73 6.12
N ALA A 250 13.32 -26.54 7.06
CA ALA A 250 12.49 -27.55 7.70
C ALA A 250 11.32 -26.92 8.47
N LYS A 251 11.55 -25.83 9.19
CA LYS A 251 10.50 -25.13 9.95
C LYS A 251 9.44 -24.51 9.03
N VAL A 252 9.84 -23.97 7.87
CA VAL A 252 8.91 -23.37 6.92
C VAL A 252 8.17 -24.40 6.07
N LEU A 253 8.88 -25.42 5.54
CA LEU A 253 8.31 -26.35 4.56
C LEU A 253 7.80 -27.66 5.15
N LYS A 254 8.36 -28.11 6.26
CA LYS A 254 7.96 -29.40 6.86
C LYS A 254 7.02 -29.22 8.03
N GLY A 255 7.50 -28.78 9.18
CA GLY A 255 6.69 -28.53 10.36
C GLY A 255 5.55 -29.54 10.56
N ASN A 256 4.32 -29.06 10.57
CA ASN A 256 3.09 -29.85 10.64
C ASN A 256 2.44 -30.12 9.25
N ALA A 257 3.13 -29.82 8.16
CA ALA A 257 2.60 -29.90 6.79
C ALA A 257 1.91 -31.24 6.47
N ALA A 258 2.56 -32.36 6.85
CA ALA A 258 2.04 -33.70 6.61
C ALA A 258 0.74 -33.99 7.38
N GLN A 259 0.54 -33.39 8.55
CA GLN A 259 -0.67 -33.55 9.35
C GLN A 259 -1.90 -32.93 8.66
N TYR A 260 -1.69 -31.84 7.90
CA TYR A 260 -2.75 -31.13 7.19
C TYR A 260 -2.78 -31.43 5.68
N GLY A 261 -1.90 -32.32 5.20
CA GLY A 261 -1.78 -32.62 3.77
C GLY A 261 -1.39 -31.41 2.92
N GLN A 262 -0.60 -30.48 3.49
CA GLN A 262 -0.15 -29.27 2.83
C GLN A 262 1.32 -29.35 2.40
N GLU A 263 1.72 -28.43 1.52
CA GLU A 263 3.09 -28.37 0.96
C GLU A 263 4.10 -27.65 1.88
N ALA A 264 3.59 -26.91 2.88
CA ALA A 264 4.40 -26.19 3.86
C ALA A 264 3.73 -26.21 5.23
N ASN A 265 4.47 -25.78 6.27
CA ASN A 265 3.97 -25.69 7.62
C ASN A 265 2.72 -24.81 7.69
N VAL A 266 1.67 -25.28 8.34
CA VAL A 266 0.42 -24.52 8.58
C VAL A 266 0.60 -23.69 9.84
N ALA A 267 0.60 -22.38 9.67
CA ALA A 267 0.73 -21.41 10.76
C ALA A 267 -0.62 -21.00 11.34
N ASP A 268 -1.66 -20.90 10.48
CA ASP A 268 -3.00 -20.48 10.89
C ASP A 268 -4.06 -21.03 9.91
N HIS A 269 -5.33 -20.82 10.26
CA HIS A 269 -6.49 -21.24 9.48
C HIS A 269 -7.54 -20.11 9.45
N VAL A 270 -7.82 -19.60 8.25
CA VAL A 270 -8.83 -18.56 8.04
C VAL A 270 -10.15 -19.20 7.68
N THR A 271 -11.17 -19.02 8.50
CA THR A 271 -12.48 -19.65 8.29
C THR A 271 -13.23 -19.08 7.08
N ALA A 272 -14.07 -19.88 6.44
CA ALA A 272 -14.91 -19.46 5.31
C ALA A 272 -15.77 -18.22 5.67
N ASP A 273 -16.31 -18.16 6.87
CA ASP A 273 -17.09 -17.02 7.36
C ASP A 273 -16.24 -15.73 7.45
N THR A 274 -14.97 -15.84 7.88
CA THR A 274 -14.05 -14.70 7.85
C THR A 274 -13.78 -14.24 6.42
N ILE A 275 -13.55 -15.18 5.50
CA ILE A 275 -13.30 -14.87 4.07
C ILE A 275 -14.49 -14.13 3.48
N VAL A 276 -15.72 -14.63 3.69
CA VAL A 276 -16.94 -13.99 3.20
C VAL A 276 -17.11 -12.58 3.72
N ARG A 277 -16.84 -12.35 5.01
CA ARG A 277 -16.98 -11.02 5.62
C ARG A 277 -15.90 -10.01 5.24
N THR A 278 -14.70 -10.47 4.93
CA THR A 278 -13.56 -9.55 4.77
C THR A 278 -13.10 -9.37 3.32
N THR A 279 -13.56 -10.21 2.40
CA THR A 279 -13.13 -10.17 0.99
C THR A 279 -14.07 -9.29 0.16
N GLN A 280 -13.47 -8.32 -0.54
CA GLN A 280 -14.17 -7.51 -1.54
C GLN A 280 -13.30 -7.38 -2.79
N PRO A 281 -13.82 -7.63 -4.00
CA PRO A 281 -15.17 -8.11 -4.34
C PRO A 281 -15.26 -9.65 -4.32
N LEU A 282 -15.97 -10.22 -3.35
CA LEU A 282 -16.12 -11.68 -3.20
C LEU A 282 -16.77 -12.32 -4.43
N ALA A 283 -17.83 -11.70 -4.96
CA ALA A 283 -18.59 -12.24 -6.09
C ALA A 283 -17.73 -12.48 -7.36
N ALA A 284 -16.75 -11.62 -7.62
CA ALA A 284 -15.83 -11.79 -8.75
C ALA A 284 -14.92 -13.02 -8.58
N ILE A 285 -14.52 -13.31 -7.34
CA ILE A 285 -13.71 -14.48 -7.01
C ILE A 285 -14.56 -15.76 -7.11
N GLU A 286 -15.77 -15.74 -6.54
CA GLU A 286 -16.69 -16.89 -6.57
C GLU A 286 -17.14 -17.25 -7.97
N ALA A 287 -17.27 -16.28 -8.86
CA ALA A 287 -17.61 -16.52 -10.27
C ALA A 287 -16.56 -17.40 -11.00
N VAL A 288 -15.29 -17.34 -10.57
CA VAL A 288 -14.19 -18.09 -11.19
C VAL A 288 -13.85 -19.34 -10.39
N TRP A 289 -13.76 -19.24 -9.05
CA TRP A 289 -13.25 -20.29 -8.18
C TRP A 289 -14.32 -21.01 -7.36
N GLY A 290 -15.61 -20.69 -7.57
CA GLY A 290 -16.73 -21.21 -6.80
C GLY A 290 -16.85 -20.56 -5.42
N PRO A 291 -17.83 -20.98 -4.60
CA PRO A 291 -18.10 -20.38 -3.31
C PRO A 291 -16.91 -20.53 -2.33
N ALA A 292 -16.80 -19.55 -1.42
CA ALA A 292 -15.78 -19.59 -0.37
C ALA A 292 -15.96 -20.84 0.53
N PRO A 293 -14.88 -21.46 1.01
CA PRO A 293 -13.47 -21.06 0.93
C PRO A 293 -12.72 -21.53 -0.33
N GLY A 294 -13.42 -22.10 -1.31
CA GLY A 294 -12.81 -22.69 -2.50
C GLY A 294 -12.15 -24.06 -2.21
N ARG A 295 -11.34 -24.53 -3.17
CA ARG A 295 -10.67 -25.86 -3.08
C ARG A 295 -9.17 -25.79 -2.82
N ILE A 296 -8.55 -24.63 -3.06
CA ILE A 296 -7.10 -24.47 -3.00
C ILE A 296 -6.68 -24.18 -1.56
N GLN A 297 -5.74 -24.94 -1.02
CA GLN A 297 -5.25 -24.86 0.36
C GLN A 297 -6.38 -24.82 1.40
N SER A 298 -7.42 -25.63 1.19
CA SER A 298 -8.65 -25.62 1.96
C SER A 298 -9.00 -27.00 2.50
N ASP A 299 -9.63 -27.03 3.68
CA ASP A 299 -10.26 -28.22 4.27
C ASP A 299 -11.80 -28.22 4.10
N GLY A 300 -12.33 -27.25 3.31
CA GLY A 300 -13.77 -27.03 3.13
C GLY A 300 -14.41 -26.18 4.22
N ARG A 301 -13.73 -25.92 5.34
CA ARG A 301 -14.19 -25.04 6.43
C ARG A 301 -13.50 -23.69 6.39
N GLY A 302 -12.32 -23.63 5.76
CA GLY A 302 -11.53 -22.44 5.59
C GLY A 302 -10.29 -22.71 4.74
N VAL A 303 -9.36 -21.77 4.71
CA VAL A 303 -8.07 -21.89 4.01
C VAL A 303 -6.92 -21.86 5.00
N PHE A 304 -5.86 -22.58 4.69
CA PHE A 304 -4.64 -22.61 5.50
C PHE A 304 -3.72 -21.43 5.15
N VAL A 305 -3.12 -20.83 6.17
CA VAL A 305 -2.01 -19.88 6.04
C VAL A 305 -0.71 -20.66 6.21
N LEU A 306 0.05 -20.76 5.13
CA LEU A 306 1.29 -21.51 5.13
C LEU A 306 2.49 -20.64 5.49
N GLY A 307 3.37 -21.13 6.36
CA GLY A 307 4.56 -20.43 6.81
C GLY A 307 4.92 -20.73 8.26
N ALA A 308 5.85 -19.98 8.81
CA ALA A 308 6.32 -20.14 10.19
C ALA A 308 6.69 -18.81 10.84
N HIS A 309 6.51 -18.73 12.16
CA HIS A 309 6.93 -17.58 12.97
C HIS A 309 8.37 -17.72 13.46
N PHE A 310 9.09 -16.61 13.43
CA PHE A 310 10.44 -16.43 13.94
C PHE A 310 10.46 -15.18 14.85
N GLY A 311 9.84 -15.27 16.02
CA GLY A 311 9.54 -14.11 16.87
C GLY A 311 8.50 -13.21 16.21
N ASN A 312 8.80 -11.92 16.08
CA ASN A 312 7.93 -10.94 15.39
C ASN A 312 8.08 -10.97 13.86
N VAL A 313 8.83 -11.91 13.30
CA VAL A 313 8.95 -12.12 11.86
C VAL A 313 8.15 -13.36 11.46
N PHE A 314 7.23 -13.20 10.53
CA PHE A 314 6.52 -14.31 9.89
C PHE A 314 7.09 -14.56 8.50
N VAL A 315 7.49 -15.79 8.23
CA VAL A 315 7.90 -16.24 6.89
C VAL A 315 6.78 -17.05 6.29
N GLY A 316 6.05 -16.46 5.35
CA GLY A 316 4.89 -17.07 4.70
C GLY A 316 5.22 -17.61 3.32
N VAL A 317 4.52 -18.66 2.92
CA VAL A 317 4.55 -19.20 1.55
C VAL A 317 3.33 -18.66 0.82
N GLN A 318 3.56 -17.91 -0.27
CA GLN A 318 2.49 -17.33 -1.05
C GLN A 318 1.60 -18.40 -1.66
N PRO A 319 0.28 -18.35 -1.43
CA PRO A 319 -0.64 -19.24 -2.11
C PRO A 319 -0.63 -19.04 -3.63
N THR A 320 -0.98 -20.07 -4.38
CA THR A 320 -1.14 -19.97 -5.82
C THR A 320 -2.18 -18.93 -6.22
N PHE A 321 -1.85 -18.14 -7.24
CA PHE A 321 -2.79 -17.21 -7.85
C PHE A 321 -3.87 -17.97 -8.67
N GLY A 322 -3.53 -19.18 -9.14
CA GLY A 322 -4.44 -20.14 -9.76
C GLY A 322 -4.29 -20.30 -11.26
N TYR A 323 -3.41 -19.55 -11.90
CA TYR A 323 -3.19 -19.57 -13.36
C TYR A 323 -1.77 -19.98 -13.74
N GLU A 324 -0.97 -20.40 -12.80
CA GLU A 324 0.46 -20.67 -12.96
C GLU A 324 0.74 -21.85 -13.92
N GLY A 325 -0.25 -22.73 -14.14
CA GLY A 325 -0.18 -23.83 -15.11
C GLY A 325 -0.25 -23.37 -16.57
N ASP A 326 -0.64 -22.13 -16.82
CA ASP A 326 -0.76 -21.54 -18.15
C ASP A 326 -0.12 -20.14 -18.21
N PRO A 327 1.22 -20.06 -18.37
CA PRO A 327 1.93 -18.78 -18.41
C PRO A 327 1.47 -17.87 -19.56
N MET A 328 1.02 -18.42 -20.67
CA MET A 328 0.52 -17.64 -21.82
C MET A 328 -0.80 -16.93 -21.44
N ARG A 329 -1.64 -17.60 -20.68
CA ARG A 329 -2.88 -17.02 -20.17
C ARG A 329 -2.60 -15.83 -19.25
N LEU A 330 -1.61 -15.92 -18.36
CA LEU A 330 -1.19 -14.83 -17.49
C LEU A 330 -0.71 -13.59 -18.26
N LEU A 331 -0.14 -13.77 -19.46
CA LEU A 331 0.36 -12.66 -20.27
C LEU A 331 -0.75 -11.95 -21.08
N PHE A 332 -1.77 -12.66 -21.52
CA PHE A 332 -2.70 -12.15 -22.54
C PHE A 332 -4.15 -12.02 -22.06
N GLU A 333 -4.57 -12.71 -21.02
CA GLU A 333 -5.94 -12.62 -20.53
C GLU A 333 -6.11 -11.40 -19.62
N LYS A 334 -7.24 -10.71 -19.76
CA LYS A 334 -7.63 -9.59 -18.89
C LYS A 334 -8.67 -10.07 -17.88
N GLY A 335 -8.61 -9.56 -16.66
CA GLY A 335 -9.68 -9.79 -15.68
C GLY A 335 -9.49 -11.05 -14.83
N PHE A 336 -8.28 -11.34 -14.39
CA PHE A 336 -8.01 -12.42 -13.43
C PHE A 336 -8.64 -12.15 -12.05
N ALA A 337 -9.35 -13.17 -11.54
CA ALA A 337 -9.71 -13.21 -10.13
C ALA A 337 -8.70 -14.11 -9.39
N PRO A 338 -8.03 -13.63 -8.33
CA PRO A 338 -7.14 -14.45 -7.51
C PRO A 338 -7.94 -15.54 -6.77
N THR A 339 -7.26 -16.59 -6.31
CA THR A 339 -7.91 -17.63 -5.49
C THR A 339 -8.34 -17.11 -4.13
N HIS A 340 -9.30 -17.76 -3.47
CA HIS A 340 -9.69 -17.45 -2.09
C HIS A 340 -8.48 -17.51 -1.13
N ALA A 341 -7.62 -18.52 -1.29
CA ALA A 341 -6.43 -18.69 -0.47
C ALA A 341 -5.44 -17.52 -0.63
N PHE A 342 -5.23 -17.04 -1.87
CA PHE A 342 -4.36 -15.90 -2.14
C PHE A 342 -4.86 -14.64 -1.44
N VAL A 343 -6.13 -14.32 -1.59
CA VAL A 343 -6.72 -13.12 -0.97
C VAL A 343 -6.74 -13.24 0.54
N ALA A 344 -7.16 -14.39 1.07
CA ALA A 344 -7.21 -14.62 2.52
C ALA A 344 -5.83 -14.53 3.17
N PHE A 345 -4.76 -14.98 2.50
CA PHE A 345 -3.38 -14.87 2.98
C PHE A 345 -2.96 -13.40 3.17
N TYR A 346 -3.21 -12.53 2.19
CA TYR A 346 -2.85 -11.13 2.29
C TYR A 346 -3.74 -10.36 3.27
N LEU A 347 -5.03 -10.70 3.35
CA LEU A 347 -5.91 -10.14 4.38
C LEU A 347 -5.51 -10.58 5.78
N TRP A 348 -5.04 -11.82 5.95
CA TRP A 348 -4.50 -12.33 7.20
C TRP A 348 -3.22 -11.58 7.62
N LEU A 349 -2.27 -11.37 6.69
CA LEU A 349 -1.07 -10.56 6.96
C LEU A 349 -1.43 -9.15 7.44
N LYS A 350 -2.46 -8.53 6.83
CA LYS A 350 -2.91 -7.18 7.16
C LYS A 350 -3.69 -7.12 8.47
N ASN A 351 -4.67 -8.00 8.66
CA ASN A 351 -5.71 -7.86 9.68
C ASN A 351 -5.44 -8.70 10.93
N THR A 352 -4.85 -9.88 10.79
CA THR A 352 -4.57 -10.82 11.89
C THR A 352 -3.12 -10.69 12.37
N LEU A 353 -2.15 -10.85 11.49
CA LEU A 353 -0.74 -10.64 11.81
C LEU A 353 -0.45 -9.16 12.11
N LYS A 354 -1.20 -8.25 11.49
CA LYS A 354 -1.02 -6.79 11.59
C LYS A 354 0.40 -6.37 11.24
N ALA A 355 0.93 -6.92 10.15
CA ALA A 355 2.28 -6.63 9.70
C ALA A 355 2.50 -5.12 9.49
N ASP A 356 3.57 -4.60 10.08
CA ASP A 356 4.03 -3.22 9.87
C ASP A 356 4.69 -3.06 8.50
N ALA A 357 5.36 -4.13 8.03
CA ALA A 357 5.97 -4.19 6.70
C ALA A 357 5.84 -5.61 6.12
N ILE A 358 5.71 -5.68 4.80
CA ILE A 358 5.72 -6.93 4.04
C ILE A 358 6.88 -6.87 3.05
N LEU A 359 7.74 -7.89 3.10
CA LEU A 359 8.84 -8.09 2.18
C LEU A 359 8.51 -9.27 1.26
N HIS A 360 8.32 -9.03 -0.02
CA HIS A 360 8.26 -10.08 -1.03
C HIS A 360 9.68 -10.57 -1.31
N PHE A 361 9.89 -11.87 -1.17
CA PHE A 361 11.20 -12.49 -1.20
C PHE A 361 11.27 -13.54 -2.31
N GLY A 362 11.92 -13.20 -3.41
CA GLY A 362 12.04 -14.04 -4.60
C GLY A 362 12.37 -13.24 -5.84
N MET A 363 12.27 -13.87 -7.00
CA MET A 363 12.36 -13.20 -8.30
C MET A 363 10.99 -12.88 -8.87
N HIS A 364 10.95 -11.86 -9.72
CA HIS A 364 9.81 -11.51 -10.56
C HIS A 364 9.84 -12.29 -11.87
#